data_fe547df58074c19fc964082b7e7846e0
#
_entry.id   fe547df58074c19fc964082b7e7846e0
#
_cell.length_a   1.000
_cell.length_b   1.000
_cell.length_c   1.000
_cell.angle_alpha   90.00
_cell.angle_beta   90.00
_cell.angle_gamma   90.00
#
_symmetry.space_group_name_H-M   'P 1'
#
loop_
_entity.id
_entity.type
_entity.pdbx_description
1 polymer ?
#
loop_
_entity_poly.entity_id
_entity_poly.type
_entity_poly.pdbx_seq_one_letter_code
_entity_poly.pdbx_strand_id
1 'polypeptide(L)'
;MMELDRRLVKGAKGSFKLLYDKRPHGVSHFIGEHIHEGDPGSRSLDVVLKPGMLISCEPGLYGDFTATIDGKRYRESIGIRIEDDLLITKSGFENISEHIPRTVEDIEALMR
;
A
#
# COMPACT_ATOMS: atom_id res chain seq x y z
N MET A 1 -8.33 -16.57 3.66
CA MET A 1 -6.86 -16.70 3.77
C MET A 1 -6.30 -16.23 2.43
N MET A 2 -5.62 -15.08 2.38
CA MET A 2 -4.94 -14.64 1.17
C MET A 2 -3.70 -15.50 0.96
N GLU A 3 -3.60 -16.12 -0.20
CA GLU A 3 -2.39 -16.82 -0.61
C GLU A 3 -1.37 -15.77 -1.04
N LEU A 4 -0.21 -15.72 -0.37
CA LEU A 4 0.90 -14.89 -0.82
C LEU A 4 1.25 -15.29 -2.26
N ASP A 5 1.36 -14.31 -3.14
CA ASP A 5 1.73 -14.57 -4.53
C ASP A 5 3.13 -15.20 -4.57
N ARG A 6 3.16 -16.51 -4.82
CA ARG A 6 4.39 -17.32 -4.85
C ARG A 6 5.40 -16.87 -5.91
N ARG A 7 5.01 -15.93 -6.77
CA ARG A 7 5.90 -15.35 -7.79
C ARG A 7 6.87 -14.33 -7.20
N LEU A 8 6.56 -13.76 -6.03
CA LEU A 8 7.38 -12.70 -5.43
C LEU A 8 8.64 -13.21 -4.72
N VAL A 9 8.64 -14.45 -4.24
CA VAL A 9 9.85 -15.06 -3.64
C VAL A 9 10.00 -16.48 -4.15
N LYS A 10 10.96 -16.71 -5.02
CA LYS A 10 11.26 -18.02 -5.59
C LYS A 10 11.58 -19.02 -4.48
N GLY A 11 10.74 -20.06 -4.33
CA GLY A 11 10.92 -21.13 -3.33
C GLY A 11 10.30 -20.86 -1.95
N ALA A 12 9.74 -19.68 -1.68
CA ALA A 12 9.08 -19.43 -0.40
C ALA A 12 7.76 -20.20 -0.30
N LYS A 13 7.59 -20.90 0.83
CA LYS A 13 6.31 -21.46 1.27
C LYS A 13 5.90 -20.67 2.50
N GLY A 14 4.75 -19.98 2.44
CA GLY A 14 4.35 -19.11 3.52
C GLY A 14 2.85 -19.15 3.80
N SER A 15 2.48 -18.62 4.95
CA SER A 15 1.11 -18.35 5.34
C SER A 15 1.03 -16.92 5.88
N PHE A 16 -0.14 -16.31 5.70
CA PHE A 16 -0.42 -14.96 6.17
C PHE A 16 -1.72 -14.97 6.96
N LYS A 17 -1.70 -14.35 8.13
CA LYS A 17 -2.89 -14.14 8.95
C LYS A 17 -3.09 -12.65 9.15
N LEU A 18 -4.26 -12.13 8.77
CA LEU A 18 -4.64 -10.76 9.06
C LEU A 18 -4.79 -10.55 10.58
N LEU A 19 -4.15 -9.51 11.11
CA LEU A 19 -4.32 -9.09 12.51
C LEU A 19 -5.68 -8.43 12.75
N TYR A 20 -6.34 -7.97 11.68
CA TYR A 20 -7.59 -7.24 11.75
C TYR A 20 -8.65 -7.89 10.87
N ASP A 21 -9.88 -7.99 11.38
CA ASP A 21 -11.03 -8.45 10.59
C ASP A 21 -11.47 -7.43 9.53
N LYS A 22 -11.08 -6.17 9.74
CA LYS A 22 -11.36 -5.06 8.82
C LYS A 22 -10.07 -4.33 8.50
N ARG A 23 -10.01 -3.77 7.31
CA ARG A 23 -8.92 -2.89 6.89
C ARG A 23 -8.77 -1.73 7.89
N PRO A 24 -7.56 -1.46 8.43
CA PRO A 24 -7.37 -0.44 9.47
C PRO A 24 -7.56 0.99 8.95
N HIS A 25 -7.43 1.21 7.64
CA HIS A 25 -7.62 2.50 6.98
C HIS A 25 -8.14 2.35 5.55
N GLY A 26 -8.55 3.46 4.92
CA GLY A 26 -8.83 3.53 3.49
C GLY A 26 -7.57 3.25 2.66
N VAL A 27 -7.74 3.05 1.38
CA VAL A 27 -6.61 2.91 0.43
C VAL A 27 -6.37 4.18 -0.37
N SER A 28 -7.22 5.19 -0.19
CA SER A 28 -7.16 6.46 -0.91
C SER A 28 -8.01 7.50 -0.20
N HIS A 29 -7.60 8.75 -0.29
CA HIS A 29 -8.38 9.94 0.06
C HIS A 29 -7.99 11.10 -0.87
N PHE A 30 -8.80 12.14 -0.91
CA PHE A 30 -8.44 13.37 -1.61
C PHE A 30 -7.40 14.14 -0.80
N ILE A 31 -6.51 14.83 -1.50
CA ILE A 31 -5.49 15.71 -0.95
C ILE A 31 -5.80 17.13 -1.43
N GLY A 32 -5.82 18.11 -0.51
CA GLY A 32 -6.08 19.51 -0.80
C GLY A 32 -5.41 20.41 0.23
N GLU A 33 -6.12 21.40 0.79
CA GLU A 33 -5.62 22.24 1.88
C GLU A 33 -5.34 21.41 3.16
N HIS A 34 -6.08 20.33 3.32
CA HIS A 34 -5.90 19.38 4.39
C HIS A 34 -5.39 18.05 3.86
N ILE A 35 -4.67 17.30 4.71
CA ILE A 35 -4.16 15.96 4.36
C ILE A 35 -5.29 15.03 3.94
N HIS A 36 -6.42 15.09 4.63
CA HIS A 36 -7.62 14.34 4.30
C HIS A 36 -8.71 15.31 3.87
N GLU A 37 -8.86 15.48 2.58
CA GLU A 37 -9.94 16.28 2.01
C GLU A 37 -11.19 15.43 1.75
N GLY A 38 -12.34 16.10 1.79
CA GLY A 38 -13.65 15.50 1.58
C GLY A 38 -14.48 15.39 2.86
N ASP A 39 -15.72 14.94 2.71
CA ASP A 39 -16.61 14.72 3.84
C ASP A 39 -16.16 13.49 4.64
N PRO A 40 -15.79 13.62 5.92
CA PRO A 40 -15.40 12.50 6.77
C PRO A 40 -16.48 11.40 6.90
N GLY A 41 -17.72 11.74 6.56
CA GLY A 41 -18.86 10.82 6.54
C GLY A 41 -19.12 10.17 5.18
N SER A 42 -18.59 10.72 4.09
CA SER A 42 -18.81 10.19 2.76
C SER A 42 -17.85 9.05 2.47
N ARG A 43 -18.27 7.84 2.75
CA ARG A 43 -17.69 6.62 2.13
C ARG A 43 -18.14 6.53 0.66
N SER A 44 -17.98 7.61 -0.09
CA SER A 44 -18.39 7.59 -1.48
C SER A 44 -17.40 6.76 -2.30
N LEU A 45 -17.66 5.46 -2.36
CA LEU A 45 -17.03 4.56 -3.32
C LEU A 45 -17.45 4.89 -4.78
N ASP A 46 -18.36 5.85 -4.94
CA ASP A 46 -18.99 6.20 -6.21
C ASP A 46 -18.51 7.54 -6.79
N VAL A 47 -17.37 8.06 -6.29
CA VAL A 47 -16.78 9.28 -6.86
C VAL A 47 -16.11 8.97 -8.18
N VAL A 48 -16.61 9.60 -9.24
CA VAL A 48 -15.93 9.57 -10.53
C VAL A 48 -14.74 10.53 -10.49
N LEU A 49 -13.54 10.00 -10.63
CA LEU A 49 -12.32 10.80 -10.68
C LEU A 49 -12.31 11.70 -11.92
N LYS A 50 -11.95 12.97 -11.74
CA LYS A 50 -11.88 13.97 -12.79
C LYS A 50 -10.46 14.54 -12.89
N PRO A 51 -10.03 14.97 -14.08
CA PRO A 51 -8.73 15.63 -14.24
C PRO A 51 -8.59 16.83 -13.29
N GLY A 52 -7.43 16.97 -12.67
CA GLY A 52 -7.12 17.97 -11.67
C GLY A 52 -7.37 17.55 -10.23
N MET A 53 -7.97 16.37 -10.00
CA MET A 53 -8.07 15.81 -8.66
C MET A 53 -6.72 15.21 -8.23
N LEU A 54 -6.34 15.44 -6.98
CA LEU A 54 -5.19 14.84 -6.34
C LEU A 54 -5.68 13.85 -5.27
N ILE A 55 -5.19 12.63 -5.34
CA ILE A 55 -5.56 11.56 -4.41
C ILE A 55 -4.33 10.83 -3.89
N SER A 56 -4.39 10.33 -2.66
CA SER A 56 -3.44 9.32 -2.18
C SER A 56 -3.76 7.95 -2.79
N CYS A 57 -2.74 7.10 -2.90
CA CYS A 57 -2.88 5.68 -3.17
C CYS A 57 -2.01 4.94 -2.15
N GLU A 58 -2.63 4.45 -1.09
CA GLU A 58 -1.94 3.99 0.13
C GLU A 58 -2.35 2.58 0.57
N PRO A 59 -2.20 1.57 -0.30
CA PRO A 59 -2.48 0.19 0.10
C PRO A 59 -1.53 -0.25 1.22
N GLY A 60 -2.10 -0.88 2.24
CA GLY A 60 -1.35 -1.41 3.38
C GLY A 60 -1.61 -2.88 3.60
N LEU A 61 -0.59 -3.58 4.07
CA LEU A 61 -0.63 -4.99 4.44
C LEU A 61 -0.14 -5.13 5.88
N TYR A 62 -1.01 -5.62 6.76
CA TYR A 62 -0.76 -5.73 8.20
C TYR A 62 -1.11 -7.12 8.68
N GLY A 63 -0.22 -7.76 9.41
CA GLY A 63 -0.53 -9.07 9.95
C GLY A 63 0.66 -9.88 10.47
N ASP A 64 0.35 -11.11 10.84
CA ASP A 64 1.34 -12.11 11.21
C ASP A 64 1.73 -12.92 9.97
N PHE A 65 2.99 -12.89 9.65
CA PHE A 65 3.56 -13.60 8.53
C PHE A 65 4.35 -14.80 9.03
N THR A 66 4.18 -15.93 8.38
CA THR A 66 5.08 -17.06 8.50
C THR A 66 5.55 -17.49 7.13
N ALA A 67 6.85 -17.67 6.96
CA ALA A 67 7.44 -18.15 5.73
C ALA A 67 8.51 -19.19 6.03
N THR A 68 8.69 -20.15 5.13
CA THR A 68 9.84 -21.05 5.16
C THR A 68 10.66 -20.81 3.91
N ILE A 69 11.88 -20.33 4.09
CA ILE A 69 12.81 -20.01 3.02
C ILE A 69 14.09 -20.81 3.27
N ASP A 70 14.50 -21.59 2.30
CA ASP A 70 15.69 -22.48 2.39
C ASP A 70 15.70 -23.35 3.66
N GLY A 71 14.53 -23.90 4.02
CA GLY A 71 14.36 -24.75 5.20
C GLY A 71 14.30 -24.00 6.53
N LYS A 72 14.58 -22.69 6.55
CA LYS A 72 14.50 -21.85 7.75
C LYS A 72 13.12 -21.22 7.86
N ARG A 73 12.51 -21.35 9.06
CA ARG A 73 11.21 -20.75 9.36
C ARG A 73 11.39 -19.35 9.92
N TYR A 74 10.67 -18.41 9.31
CA TYR A 74 10.54 -17.01 9.74
C TYR A 74 9.13 -16.79 10.29
N ARG A 75 9.02 -15.95 11.29
CA ARG A 75 7.75 -15.47 11.82
C ARG A 75 7.91 -14.01 12.21
N GLU A 76 7.12 -13.15 11.58
CA GLU A 76 7.16 -11.69 11.79
C GLU A 76 5.74 -11.17 11.94
N SER A 77 5.54 -10.21 12.84
CA SER A 77 4.33 -9.39 12.91
C SER A 77 4.69 -8.02 12.41
N ILE A 78 4.21 -7.68 11.22
CA ILE A 78 4.60 -6.45 10.51
C ILE A 78 3.40 -5.73 9.92
N GLY A 79 3.60 -4.41 9.67
CA GLY A 79 2.75 -3.61 8.84
C GLY A 79 3.58 -2.85 7.81
N ILE A 80 3.17 -2.94 6.57
CA ILE A 80 3.81 -2.22 5.47
C ILE A 80 2.72 -1.46 4.73
N ARG A 81 2.94 -0.15 4.52
CA ARG A 81 2.13 0.70 3.65
C ARG A 81 3.06 1.38 2.66
N ILE A 82 2.67 1.35 1.40
CA ILE A 82 3.30 2.13 0.33
C ILE A 82 2.27 3.16 -0.08
N GLU A 83 2.68 4.41 -0.16
CA GLU A 83 1.81 5.53 -0.45
C GLU A 83 2.38 6.34 -1.60
N ASP A 84 1.55 6.58 -2.60
CA ASP A 84 1.84 7.44 -3.74
C ASP A 84 0.76 8.51 -3.85
N ASP A 85 1.15 9.72 -4.27
CA ASP A 85 0.25 10.82 -4.57
C ASP A 85 0.02 10.88 -6.08
N LEU A 86 -1.24 10.79 -6.48
CA LEU A 86 -1.63 10.66 -7.87
C LEU A 86 -2.43 11.87 -8.32
N LEU A 87 -1.90 12.62 -9.29
CA LEU A 87 -2.65 13.66 -9.98
C LEU A 87 -3.44 13.03 -11.13
N ILE A 88 -4.75 13.15 -11.09
CA ILE A 88 -5.62 12.63 -12.14
C ILE A 88 -5.52 13.54 -13.37
N THR A 89 -5.29 12.94 -14.52
CA THR A 89 -5.17 13.61 -15.84
C THR A 89 -6.32 13.21 -16.76
N LYS A 90 -6.40 13.81 -17.94
CA LYS A 90 -7.40 13.44 -18.96
C LYS A 90 -7.21 12.04 -19.52
N SER A 91 -6.01 11.50 -19.46
CA SER A 91 -5.64 10.20 -20.06
C SER A 91 -5.26 9.13 -19.03
N GLY A 92 -5.35 9.42 -17.73
CA GLY A 92 -4.97 8.51 -16.66
C GLY A 92 -4.54 9.27 -15.40
N PHE A 93 -3.34 9.05 -14.94
CA PHE A 93 -2.77 9.73 -13.78
C PHE A 93 -1.27 9.99 -13.97
N GLU A 94 -0.77 10.93 -13.19
CA GLU A 94 0.65 11.20 -12.99
C GLU A 94 0.98 10.91 -11.52
N ASN A 95 2.01 10.11 -11.26
CA ASN A 95 2.51 9.87 -9.91
C ASN A 95 3.52 10.97 -9.55
N ILE A 96 3.10 11.94 -8.75
CA ILE A 96 3.95 13.07 -8.35
C ILE A 96 4.97 12.70 -7.27
N SER A 97 4.79 11.58 -6.59
CA SER A 97 5.70 11.02 -5.59
C SER A 97 6.63 9.92 -6.13
N GLU A 98 6.67 9.71 -7.45
CA GLU A 98 7.44 8.62 -8.09
C GLU A 98 8.94 8.62 -7.71
N HIS A 99 9.50 9.81 -7.44
CA HIS A 99 10.90 10.00 -7.06
C HIS A 99 11.22 9.54 -5.63
N ILE A 100 10.22 9.25 -4.81
CA ILE A 100 10.39 8.80 -3.43
C ILE A 100 10.78 7.31 -3.43
N PRO A 101 11.91 6.94 -2.79
CA PRO A 101 12.33 5.56 -2.68
C PRO A 101 11.30 4.68 -1.97
N ARG A 102 11.00 3.53 -2.56
CA ARG A 102 10.01 2.58 -2.02
C ARG A 102 10.43 1.12 -2.11
N THR A 103 11.50 0.82 -2.84
CA THR A 103 12.07 -0.53 -2.84
C THR A 103 12.93 -0.74 -1.60
N VAL A 104 13.13 -2.00 -1.20
CA VAL A 104 14.02 -2.32 -0.07
C VAL A 104 15.42 -1.81 -0.34
N GLU A 105 15.93 -2.02 -1.55
CA GLU A 105 17.27 -1.61 -1.97
C GLU A 105 17.46 -0.10 -1.90
N ASP A 106 16.49 0.67 -2.37
CA ASP A 106 16.56 2.14 -2.37
C ASP A 106 16.49 2.70 -0.94
N ILE A 107 15.61 2.14 -0.10
CA ILE A 107 15.49 2.54 1.30
C ILE A 107 16.77 2.22 2.06
N GLU A 108 17.32 1.01 1.91
CA GLU A 108 18.59 0.63 2.54
C GLU A 108 19.76 1.49 2.06
N ALA A 109 19.75 1.92 0.80
CA ALA A 109 20.77 2.81 0.27
C ALA A 109 20.74 4.20 0.93
N LEU A 110 19.55 4.70 1.26
CA LEU A 110 19.41 5.97 1.99
C LEU A 110 19.85 5.91 3.45
N MET A 111 19.84 4.71 4.04
CA MET A 111 20.17 4.52 5.47
C MET A 111 21.68 4.32 5.72
N ARG A 112 22.50 4.28 4.69
CA ARG A 112 23.95 4.10 4.74
C ARG A 112 24.69 5.43 4.67
#